data_eae23a9f463c8c524c95aea548d7fe93
#
_entry.id   eae23a9f463c8c524c95aea548d7fe93
#
_cell.length_a   1.000
_cell.length_b   1.000
_cell.length_c   1.000
_cell.angle_alpha   90.00
_cell.angle_beta   90.00
_cell.angle_gamma   90.00
#
_symmetry.space_group_name_H-M   'P 1'
#
loop_
_entity.id
_entity.type
_entity.pdbx_description
1 polymer ?
#
loop_
_entity_poly.entity_id
_entity_poly.type
_entity_poly.pdbx_seq_one_letter_code
_entity_poly.pdbx_strand_id
1 'polypeptide(L)'
;NPPSGEVITANNKIIPDDYPYLITNDWAEPYRITRITDLLENVQKHSLLTFAQIQLDQTSLMAQEFLPYLLELTPETSLERSALAELLSWDGTMDRNKAAPLIFSAWYRELAKLIYSDELGETFEDYYGFRPLFVSSVLANETKTKWCDDTRTPAEESCEFVESKAFKEAIVYLSNTYGSDISKWQWGTAHYAHSDHAILTDTPLGRFFDIKIPNGGDAFTVNAARFGIGNDEPFTQTNGPGYRALYDLSNLDNSLFIHTTGQSGNPLSGHYQDFAETWRDGRYIPMTMKREDIEKGKMGTLTLNP
;
A
#
# COMPACT_ATOMS: atom_id res chain seq x y z
N ASN A 1 -23.52 -7.78 -20.36
CA ASN A 1 -22.11 -8.16 -20.51
C ASN A 1 -21.43 -7.04 -21.30
N PRO A 2 -20.34 -6.44 -20.78
CA PRO A 2 -19.59 -5.46 -21.54
C PRO A 2 -18.91 -6.14 -22.76
N PRO A 3 -18.62 -5.38 -23.83
CA PRO A 3 -17.94 -5.93 -25.01
C PRO A 3 -16.55 -6.51 -24.71
N SER A 4 -15.84 -5.97 -23.70
CA SER A 4 -14.55 -6.46 -23.22
C SER A 4 -14.63 -7.84 -22.57
N GLY A 5 -15.83 -8.28 -22.12
CA GLY A 5 -16.00 -9.51 -21.37
C GLY A 5 -15.61 -9.41 -19.89
N GLU A 6 -15.16 -8.25 -19.43
CA GLU A 6 -14.68 -8.01 -18.07
C GLU A 6 -15.26 -6.73 -17.45
N VAL A 7 -15.31 -6.67 -16.12
CA VAL A 7 -15.65 -5.48 -15.34
C VAL A 7 -14.55 -5.28 -14.31
N ILE A 8 -13.87 -4.15 -14.36
CA ILE A 8 -12.75 -3.81 -13.49
C ILE A 8 -13.09 -2.53 -12.72
N THR A 9 -12.81 -2.51 -11.41
CA THR A 9 -12.96 -1.31 -10.57
C THR A 9 -11.93 -1.30 -9.45
N ALA A 10 -11.37 -0.14 -9.18
CA ALA A 10 -10.38 0.10 -8.13
C ALA A 10 -10.57 1.49 -7.48
N ASN A 11 -11.83 1.90 -7.26
CA ASN A 11 -12.23 3.23 -6.79
C ASN A 11 -11.85 4.38 -7.77
N ASN A 12 -11.40 4.04 -8.98
CA ASN A 12 -11.01 4.99 -10.02
C ASN A 12 -12.23 5.71 -10.61
N LYS A 13 -11.98 6.80 -11.32
CA LYS A 13 -13.00 7.51 -12.09
C LYS A 13 -13.61 6.57 -13.15
N ILE A 14 -14.94 6.40 -13.10
CA ILE A 14 -15.70 5.46 -13.94
C ILE A 14 -16.57 6.17 -14.99
N ILE A 15 -16.52 7.50 -15.03
CA ILE A 15 -17.30 8.33 -15.95
C ILE A 15 -16.37 9.16 -16.84
N PRO A 16 -16.75 9.46 -18.10
CA PRO A 16 -16.02 10.39 -18.96
C PRO A 16 -16.14 11.84 -18.43
N ASP A 17 -15.28 12.73 -18.93
CA ASP A 17 -15.24 14.12 -18.46
C ASP A 17 -16.49 14.92 -18.82
N ASP A 18 -17.19 14.54 -19.89
CA ASP A 18 -18.43 15.15 -20.37
C ASP A 18 -19.70 14.57 -19.73
N TYR A 19 -19.56 13.68 -18.72
CA TYR A 19 -20.73 13.13 -18.03
C TYR A 19 -21.49 14.23 -17.28
N PRO A 20 -22.81 14.39 -17.52
CA PRO A 20 -23.54 15.59 -17.12
C PRO A 20 -23.87 15.70 -15.64
N TYR A 21 -23.65 14.66 -14.86
CA TYR A 21 -23.99 14.63 -13.43
C TYR A 21 -22.78 14.43 -12.56
N LEU A 22 -22.68 15.17 -11.46
CA LEU A 22 -21.66 14.96 -10.45
C LEU A 22 -21.95 13.65 -9.70
N ILE A 23 -20.98 12.73 -9.70
CA ILE A 23 -21.00 11.51 -8.87
C ILE A 23 -20.18 11.77 -7.61
N THR A 24 -18.89 12.12 -7.78
CA THR A 24 -17.97 12.51 -6.71
C THR A 24 -16.77 13.22 -7.31
N ASN A 25 -16.04 13.97 -6.48
CA ASN A 25 -14.73 14.53 -6.82
C ASN A 25 -13.59 13.72 -6.16
N ASP A 26 -13.93 12.71 -5.36
CA ASP A 26 -12.98 11.89 -4.59
C ASP A 26 -12.80 10.52 -5.27
N TRP A 27 -12.10 10.54 -6.40
CA TRP A 27 -11.69 9.35 -7.13
C TRP A 27 -10.29 8.94 -6.69
N ALA A 28 -10.05 7.63 -6.56
CA ALA A 28 -8.69 7.14 -6.39
C ALA A 28 -7.86 7.37 -7.66
N GLU A 29 -6.56 7.54 -7.45
CA GLU A 29 -5.56 7.66 -8.51
C GLU A 29 -5.60 6.43 -9.43
N PRO A 30 -5.19 6.57 -10.71
CA PRO A 30 -5.39 5.52 -11.73
C PRO A 30 -4.44 4.33 -11.61
N TYR A 31 -3.44 4.37 -10.74
CA TYR A 31 -2.37 3.36 -10.67
C TYR A 31 -2.89 1.93 -10.52
N ARG A 32 -3.81 1.68 -9.58
CA ARG A 32 -4.35 0.34 -9.33
C ARG A 32 -5.18 -0.19 -10.50
N ILE A 33 -6.06 0.64 -11.06
CA ILE A 33 -6.90 0.21 -12.19
C ILE A 33 -6.04 -0.07 -13.43
N THR A 34 -5.04 0.76 -13.71
CA THR A 34 -4.08 0.54 -14.80
C THR A 34 -3.37 -0.79 -14.62
N ARG A 35 -2.79 -1.02 -13.43
CA ARG A 35 -2.07 -2.27 -13.15
C ARG A 35 -2.95 -3.52 -13.25
N ILE A 36 -4.21 -3.46 -12.76
CA ILE A 36 -5.16 -4.57 -12.88
C ILE A 36 -5.46 -4.86 -14.35
N THR A 37 -5.68 -3.81 -15.16
CA THR A 37 -5.94 -3.96 -16.59
C THR A 37 -4.76 -4.62 -17.29
N ASP A 38 -3.54 -4.12 -17.08
CA ASP A 38 -2.33 -4.70 -17.64
C ASP A 38 -2.16 -6.19 -17.30
N LEU A 39 -2.40 -6.54 -16.03
CA LEU A 39 -2.28 -7.93 -15.56
C LEU A 39 -3.35 -8.85 -16.16
N LEU A 40 -4.56 -8.33 -16.38
CA LEU A 40 -5.63 -9.08 -17.04
C LEU A 40 -5.34 -9.27 -18.55
N GLU A 41 -4.91 -8.23 -19.25
CA GLU A 41 -4.63 -8.29 -20.68
C GLU A 41 -3.44 -9.18 -21.04
N ASN A 42 -2.46 -9.33 -20.12
CA ASN A 42 -1.28 -10.16 -20.33
C ASN A 42 -1.55 -11.67 -20.28
N VAL A 43 -2.78 -12.11 -19.94
CA VAL A 43 -3.15 -13.52 -19.82
C VAL A 43 -4.37 -13.83 -20.67
N GLN A 44 -4.21 -14.65 -21.70
CA GLN A 44 -5.32 -15.02 -22.62
C GLN A 44 -6.46 -15.79 -21.94
N LYS A 45 -6.16 -16.59 -20.93
CA LYS A 45 -7.16 -17.38 -20.21
C LYS A 45 -6.83 -17.43 -18.73
N HIS A 46 -7.69 -16.79 -17.96
CA HIS A 46 -7.56 -16.74 -16.51
C HIS A 46 -8.00 -18.03 -15.82
N SER A 47 -7.46 -18.24 -14.62
CA SER A 47 -7.77 -19.31 -13.69
C SER A 47 -7.82 -18.75 -12.28
N LEU A 48 -8.26 -19.52 -11.29
CA LEU A 48 -8.18 -19.13 -9.88
C LEU A 48 -6.74 -18.78 -9.47
N LEU A 49 -5.75 -19.49 -10.00
CA LEU A 49 -4.33 -19.21 -9.71
C LEU A 49 -3.89 -17.84 -10.26
N THR A 50 -4.23 -17.51 -11.50
CA THR A 50 -3.85 -16.21 -12.10
C THR A 50 -4.53 -15.07 -11.39
N PHE A 51 -5.79 -15.19 -11.00
CA PHE A 51 -6.48 -14.20 -10.18
C PHE A 51 -5.89 -14.06 -8.77
N ALA A 52 -5.46 -15.16 -8.15
CA ALA A 52 -4.74 -15.12 -6.88
C ALA A 52 -3.44 -14.33 -7.01
N GLN A 53 -2.68 -14.52 -8.08
CA GLN A 53 -1.45 -13.77 -8.38
C GLN A 53 -1.74 -12.28 -8.59
N ILE A 54 -2.80 -11.93 -9.33
CA ILE A 54 -3.22 -10.55 -9.54
C ILE A 54 -3.57 -9.88 -8.19
N GLN A 55 -4.33 -10.55 -7.32
CA GLN A 55 -4.69 -10.01 -6.01
C GLN A 55 -3.49 -9.76 -5.09
N LEU A 56 -2.35 -10.39 -5.37
CA LEU A 56 -1.11 -10.26 -4.60
C LEU A 56 -0.07 -9.37 -5.26
N ASP A 57 -0.35 -8.80 -6.43
CA ASP A 57 0.60 -7.95 -7.11
C ASP A 57 0.93 -6.72 -6.24
N GLN A 58 2.22 -6.52 -6.00
CA GLN A 58 2.78 -5.45 -5.17
C GLN A 58 3.57 -4.44 -5.97
N THR A 59 3.43 -4.44 -7.29
CA THR A 59 4.07 -3.45 -8.15
C THR A 59 3.35 -2.11 -8.03
N SER A 60 4.06 -1.09 -7.58
CA SER A 60 3.57 0.28 -7.45
C SER A 60 3.92 1.08 -8.70
N LEU A 61 2.92 1.36 -9.54
CA LEU A 61 3.11 2.24 -10.71
C LEU A 61 3.42 3.67 -10.28
N MET A 62 2.94 4.10 -9.09
CA MET A 62 3.34 5.37 -8.49
C MET A 62 4.84 5.39 -8.21
N ALA A 63 5.38 4.33 -7.60
CA ALA A 63 6.81 4.25 -7.36
C ALA A 63 7.62 4.26 -8.67
N GLN A 64 7.17 3.57 -9.71
CA GLN A 64 7.81 3.58 -11.02
C GLN A 64 7.79 4.98 -11.68
N GLU A 65 6.73 5.76 -11.49
CA GLU A 65 6.63 7.14 -12.00
C GLU A 65 7.67 8.06 -11.34
N PHE A 66 7.85 7.94 -10.03
CA PHE A 66 8.75 8.82 -9.26
C PHE A 66 10.20 8.32 -9.18
N LEU A 67 10.47 7.06 -9.46
CA LEU A 67 11.83 6.49 -9.37
C LEU A 67 12.87 7.23 -10.24
N PRO A 68 12.58 7.70 -11.47
CA PRO A 68 13.53 8.45 -12.27
C PRO A 68 14.10 9.68 -11.56
N TYR A 69 13.30 10.45 -10.83
CA TYR A 69 13.77 11.62 -10.06
C TYR A 69 14.82 11.24 -9.01
N LEU A 70 14.61 10.11 -8.31
CA LEU A 70 15.60 9.58 -7.36
C LEU A 70 16.89 9.12 -8.02
N LEU A 71 16.81 8.50 -9.21
CA LEU A 71 17.97 7.94 -9.89
C LEU A 71 18.87 9.02 -10.52
N GLU A 72 18.37 10.23 -10.71
CA GLU A 72 19.14 11.39 -11.20
C GLU A 72 19.93 12.11 -10.09
N LEU A 73 19.67 11.78 -8.81
CA LEU A 73 20.34 12.42 -7.69
C LEU A 73 21.81 12.08 -7.59
N THR A 74 22.60 13.06 -7.14
CA THR A 74 24.04 12.87 -6.86
C THR A 74 24.26 12.66 -5.37
N PRO A 75 24.59 11.44 -4.91
CA PRO A 75 24.80 11.14 -3.51
C PRO A 75 26.11 11.74 -2.98
N GLU A 76 26.09 12.35 -1.81
CA GLU A 76 27.26 12.98 -1.18
C GLU A 76 27.98 12.03 -0.22
N THR A 77 27.22 11.24 0.54
CA THR A 77 27.78 10.32 1.56
C THR A 77 27.86 8.88 1.06
N SER A 78 28.61 8.04 1.78
CA SER A 78 28.66 6.60 1.49
C SER A 78 27.33 5.92 1.74
N LEU A 79 26.56 6.37 2.73
CA LEU A 79 25.24 5.82 3.06
C LEU A 79 24.23 6.15 1.98
N GLU A 80 24.20 7.40 1.48
CA GLU A 80 23.38 7.81 0.34
C GLU A 80 23.69 6.99 -0.92
N ARG A 81 25.00 6.79 -1.23
CA ARG A 81 25.42 5.94 -2.36
C ARG A 81 24.91 4.51 -2.25
N SER A 82 24.97 3.94 -1.04
CA SER A 82 24.49 2.58 -0.81
C SER A 82 22.96 2.50 -0.91
N ALA A 83 22.24 3.51 -0.41
CA ALA A 83 20.79 3.59 -0.53
C ALA A 83 20.33 3.76 -1.98
N LEU A 84 21.02 4.60 -2.75
CA LEU A 84 20.73 4.78 -4.18
C LEU A 84 21.02 3.50 -4.99
N ALA A 85 22.05 2.73 -4.60
CA ALA A 85 22.34 1.44 -5.23
C ALA A 85 21.21 0.40 -5.06
N GLU A 86 20.49 0.40 -3.93
CA GLU A 86 19.30 -0.43 -3.75
C GLU A 86 18.17 -0.06 -4.73
N LEU A 87 18.04 1.23 -5.05
CA LEU A 87 17.01 1.73 -5.96
C LEU A 87 17.33 1.47 -7.44
N LEU A 88 18.61 1.38 -7.83
CA LEU A 88 19.04 1.18 -9.22
C LEU A 88 18.53 -0.13 -9.84
N SER A 89 18.36 -1.18 -9.04
CA SER A 89 17.86 -2.48 -9.49
C SER A 89 16.40 -2.74 -9.10
N TRP A 90 15.76 -1.75 -8.49
CA TRP A 90 14.38 -1.90 -8.02
C TRP A 90 13.39 -1.60 -9.14
N ASP A 91 12.39 -2.47 -9.27
CA ASP A 91 11.35 -2.40 -10.30
C ASP A 91 10.04 -1.76 -9.83
N GLY A 92 10.01 -1.17 -8.62
CA GLY A 92 8.80 -0.62 -8.01
C GLY A 92 7.98 -1.66 -7.23
N THR A 93 8.48 -2.90 -7.07
CA THR A 93 7.78 -3.91 -6.27
C THR A 93 7.97 -3.64 -4.77
N MET A 94 6.87 -3.42 -4.07
CA MET A 94 6.82 -3.09 -2.64
C MET A 94 6.95 -4.37 -1.77
N ASP A 95 8.07 -5.11 -1.94
CA ASP A 95 8.35 -6.35 -1.20
C ASP A 95 8.80 -6.03 0.24
N ARG A 96 8.14 -6.66 1.23
CA ARG A 96 8.43 -6.50 2.66
C ARG A 96 9.88 -6.79 3.06
N ASN A 97 10.61 -7.61 2.27
CA ASN A 97 11.97 -8.03 2.59
C ASN A 97 13.06 -7.17 1.91
N LYS A 98 12.67 -6.12 1.20
CA LYS A 98 13.57 -5.23 0.46
C LYS A 98 13.71 -3.87 1.13
N ALA A 99 14.87 -3.24 0.94
CA ALA A 99 15.16 -1.90 1.46
C ALA A 99 14.61 -0.79 0.54
N ALA A 100 14.63 -1.00 -0.77
CA ALA A 100 14.22 -0.01 -1.75
C ALA A 100 12.83 0.61 -1.49
N PRO A 101 11.77 -0.18 -1.17
CA PRO A 101 10.46 0.40 -0.85
C PRO A 101 10.49 1.36 0.35
N LEU A 102 11.26 1.04 1.39
CA LEU A 102 11.37 1.90 2.58
C LEU A 102 12.15 3.18 2.27
N ILE A 103 13.23 3.09 1.50
CA ILE A 103 14.01 4.25 1.05
C ILE A 103 13.15 5.17 0.20
N PHE A 104 12.43 4.62 -0.78
CA PHE A 104 11.50 5.36 -1.63
C PHE A 104 10.40 6.05 -0.83
N SER A 105 9.74 5.32 0.07
CA SER A 105 8.63 5.86 0.87
C SER A 105 9.09 6.96 1.82
N ALA A 106 10.28 6.84 2.40
CA ALA A 106 10.88 7.87 3.24
C ALA A 106 11.23 9.12 2.42
N TRP A 107 11.80 8.94 1.22
CA TRP A 107 12.07 10.06 0.31
C TRP A 107 10.78 10.78 -0.08
N TYR A 108 9.75 10.06 -0.52
CA TYR A 108 8.48 10.67 -0.92
C TYR A 108 7.82 11.44 0.25
N ARG A 109 7.93 10.90 1.46
CA ARG A 109 7.46 11.55 2.68
C ARG A 109 8.13 12.91 2.88
N GLU A 110 9.46 12.98 2.82
CA GLU A 110 10.20 14.22 3.00
C GLU A 110 10.00 15.18 1.81
N LEU A 111 9.90 14.65 0.58
CA LEU A 111 9.59 15.43 -0.62
C LEU A 111 8.23 16.13 -0.48
N ALA A 112 7.18 15.38 -0.16
CA ALA A 112 5.85 15.94 0.04
C ALA A 112 5.82 16.99 1.16
N LYS A 113 6.56 16.74 2.25
CA LYS A 113 6.70 17.71 3.35
C LYS A 113 7.35 19.01 2.90
N LEU A 114 8.44 18.93 2.14
CA LEU A 114 9.14 20.11 1.64
C LEU A 114 8.31 20.91 0.63
N ILE A 115 7.53 20.21 -0.22
CA ILE A 115 6.64 20.85 -1.20
C ILE A 115 5.45 21.54 -0.53
N TYR A 116 4.91 20.99 0.57
CA TYR A 116 3.63 21.49 1.11
C TYR A 116 3.78 22.50 2.25
N SER A 117 4.87 22.41 3.03
CA SER A 117 4.90 22.99 4.38
C SER A 117 4.86 24.50 4.43
N ASP A 118 5.41 25.20 3.47
CA ASP A 118 5.46 26.65 3.46
C ASP A 118 4.19 27.27 2.85
N GLU A 119 3.66 26.70 1.77
CA GLU A 119 2.42 27.17 1.16
C GLU A 119 1.19 26.91 2.02
N LEU A 120 1.15 25.78 2.72
CA LEU A 120 0.00 25.42 3.54
C LEU A 120 0.05 26.05 4.96
N GLY A 121 1.24 26.40 5.46
CA GLY A 121 1.39 27.06 6.76
C GLY A 121 0.66 26.31 7.89
N GLU A 122 -0.28 26.99 8.57
CA GLU A 122 -1.03 26.42 9.69
C GLU A 122 -1.96 25.25 9.30
N THR A 123 -2.31 25.14 8.02
CA THR A 123 -3.17 24.03 7.51
C THR A 123 -2.38 22.82 7.05
N PHE A 124 -1.04 22.85 7.16
CA PHE A 124 -0.16 21.77 6.67
C PHE A 124 -0.56 20.40 7.20
N GLU A 125 -0.76 20.27 8.51
CA GLU A 125 -1.10 18.99 9.15
C GLU A 125 -2.44 18.41 8.65
N ASP A 126 -3.40 19.26 8.25
CA ASP A 126 -4.70 18.82 7.73
C ASP A 126 -4.60 18.23 6.31
N TYR A 127 -3.57 18.63 5.54
CA TYR A 127 -3.42 18.26 4.14
C TYR A 127 -2.18 17.41 3.85
N TYR A 128 -1.29 17.22 4.82
CA TYR A 128 -0.08 16.43 4.66
C TYR A 128 -0.41 14.96 4.44
N GLY A 129 -0.17 14.48 3.24
CA GLY A 129 -0.50 13.11 2.82
C GLY A 129 -0.10 12.82 1.39
N PHE A 130 -0.45 11.65 0.92
CA PHE A 130 -0.22 11.26 -0.47
C PHE A 130 -1.08 12.09 -1.43
N ARG A 131 -0.42 12.74 -2.38
CA ARG A 131 -1.00 13.48 -3.49
C ARG A 131 -0.13 13.28 -4.75
N PRO A 132 0.06 12.03 -5.21
CA PRO A 132 1.09 11.76 -6.22
C PRO A 132 0.83 12.51 -7.54
N LEU A 133 -0.40 12.61 -8.01
CA LEU A 133 -0.69 13.35 -9.24
C LEU A 133 -0.36 14.86 -9.12
N PHE A 134 -0.56 15.43 -7.94
CA PHE A 134 -0.18 16.81 -7.67
C PHE A 134 1.34 16.96 -7.59
N VAL A 135 2.04 16.12 -6.83
CA VAL A 135 3.50 16.16 -6.72
C VAL A 135 4.15 15.95 -8.09
N SER A 136 3.65 15.00 -8.91
CA SER A 136 4.11 14.78 -10.28
C SER A 136 3.97 16.05 -11.13
N SER A 137 2.83 16.76 -11.06
CA SER A 137 2.64 18.01 -11.81
C SER A 137 3.54 19.14 -11.32
N VAL A 138 3.89 19.17 -10.04
CA VAL A 138 4.89 20.12 -9.49
C VAL A 138 6.27 19.84 -10.05
N LEU A 139 6.73 18.59 -9.97
CA LEU A 139 8.06 18.21 -10.46
C LEU A 139 8.19 18.36 -11.98
N ALA A 140 7.10 18.12 -12.74
CA ALA A 140 7.04 18.38 -14.18
C ALA A 140 6.94 19.87 -14.54
N ASN A 141 6.92 20.78 -13.56
CA ASN A 141 6.76 22.23 -13.72
C ASN A 141 5.46 22.62 -14.47
N GLU A 142 4.38 21.89 -14.25
CA GLU A 142 3.07 22.14 -14.87
C GLU A 142 2.19 23.07 -14.03
N THR A 143 2.58 23.33 -12.77
CA THR A 143 1.87 24.21 -11.86
C THR A 143 2.22 25.68 -12.09
N LYS A 144 1.24 26.58 -11.88
CA LYS A 144 1.49 28.04 -11.97
C LYS A 144 2.28 28.57 -10.78
N THR A 145 2.17 27.93 -9.64
CA THR A 145 2.87 28.29 -8.39
C THR A 145 4.15 27.48 -8.30
N LYS A 146 5.21 28.09 -7.82
CA LYS A 146 6.53 27.47 -7.64
C LYS A 146 6.57 26.70 -6.32
N TRP A 147 5.92 25.56 -6.26
CA TRP A 147 5.80 24.75 -5.04
C TRP A 147 7.13 24.14 -4.53
N CYS A 148 8.21 24.24 -5.31
CA CYS A 148 9.54 23.83 -4.87
C CYS A 148 10.32 24.96 -4.20
N ASP A 149 9.84 26.21 -4.32
CA ASP A 149 10.46 27.41 -3.74
C ASP A 149 9.94 27.62 -2.32
N ASP A 150 10.79 27.48 -1.30
CA ASP A 150 10.40 27.71 0.09
C ASP A 150 10.21 29.22 0.31
N THR A 151 8.98 29.68 0.35
CA THR A 151 8.61 31.10 0.49
C THR A 151 9.14 31.75 1.78
N ARG A 152 9.66 30.99 2.74
CA ARG A 152 10.27 31.44 3.99
C ARG A 152 11.76 31.76 3.84
N THR A 153 12.39 31.37 2.72
CA THR A 153 13.81 31.64 2.44
C THR A 153 13.98 32.77 1.42
N PRO A 154 15.11 33.50 1.42
CA PRO A 154 15.35 34.54 0.41
C PRO A 154 15.87 34.01 -0.92
N ALA A 155 16.27 32.76 -0.99
CA ALA A 155 16.76 32.09 -2.19
C ALA A 155 15.62 31.36 -2.88
N GLU A 156 15.59 31.38 -4.21
CA GLU A 156 14.65 30.57 -4.99
C GLU A 156 15.20 29.14 -5.13
N GLU A 157 14.50 28.15 -4.59
CA GLU A 157 14.86 26.74 -4.70
C GLU A 157 14.26 26.09 -5.97
N SER A 158 15.06 25.24 -6.61
CA SER A 158 14.58 24.41 -7.72
C SER A 158 14.03 23.08 -7.21
N CYS A 159 13.22 22.40 -8.04
CA CYS A 159 12.70 21.07 -7.68
C CYS A 159 13.82 20.03 -7.49
N GLU A 160 14.89 20.07 -8.31
CA GLU A 160 16.06 19.19 -8.14
C GLU A 160 16.76 19.40 -6.78
N PHE A 161 16.79 20.67 -6.29
CA PHE A 161 17.31 20.94 -4.96
C PHE A 161 16.42 20.32 -3.88
N VAL A 162 15.09 20.47 -3.99
CA VAL A 162 14.11 19.89 -3.04
C VAL A 162 14.16 18.38 -3.05
N GLU A 163 14.24 17.74 -4.22
CA GLU A 163 14.40 16.29 -4.37
C GLU A 163 15.67 15.78 -3.66
N SER A 164 16.79 16.47 -3.87
CA SER A 164 18.07 16.14 -3.24
C SER A 164 18.02 16.32 -1.72
N LYS A 165 17.42 17.42 -1.25
CA LYS A 165 17.24 17.70 0.18
C LYS A 165 16.34 16.65 0.83
N ALA A 166 15.22 16.29 0.18
CA ALA A 166 14.32 15.23 0.63
C ALA A 166 15.03 13.88 0.78
N PHE A 167 15.92 13.54 -0.17
CA PHE A 167 16.69 12.30 -0.08
C PHE A 167 17.65 12.30 1.11
N LYS A 168 18.38 13.39 1.34
CA LYS A 168 19.27 13.52 2.50
C LYS A 168 18.50 13.40 3.81
N GLU A 169 17.39 14.11 3.94
CA GLU A 169 16.53 14.06 5.13
C GLU A 169 15.95 12.65 5.36
N ALA A 170 15.54 11.96 4.30
CA ALA A 170 15.08 10.57 4.36
C ALA A 170 16.17 9.61 4.85
N ILE A 171 17.40 9.72 4.33
CA ILE A 171 18.52 8.88 4.76
C ILE A 171 18.90 9.14 6.22
N VAL A 172 18.87 10.40 6.67
CA VAL A 172 19.07 10.77 8.08
C VAL A 172 17.96 10.16 8.96
N TYR A 173 16.70 10.29 8.55
CA TYR A 173 15.57 9.68 9.25
C TYR A 173 15.72 8.17 9.39
N LEU A 174 16.00 7.47 8.28
CA LEU A 174 16.16 6.02 8.25
C LEU A 174 17.34 5.56 9.11
N SER A 175 18.49 6.25 9.03
CA SER A 175 19.65 5.89 9.83
C SER A 175 19.44 6.10 11.33
N ASN A 176 18.70 7.13 11.73
CA ASN A 176 18.36 7.38 13.13
C ASN A 176 17.35 6.37 13.67
N THR A 177 16.42 5.91 12.83
CA THR A 177 15.33 5.01 13.24
C THR A 177 15.75 3.55 13.20
N TYR A 178 16.47 3.12 12.14
CA TYR A 178 16.80 1.72 11.87
C TYR A 178 18.30 1.41 11.92
N GLY A 179 19.14 2.43 12.22
CA GLY A 179 20.60 2.33 12.19
C GLY A 179 21.16 2.49 10.78
N SER A 180 22.50 2.60 10.66
CA SER A 180 23.20 2.86 9.40
C SER A 180 23.45 1.61 8.52
N ASP A 181 22.99 0.45 8.95
CA ASP A 181 23.10 -0.80 8.20
C ASP A 181 21.86 -0.99 7.30
N ILE A 182 22.00 -0.67 6.00
CA ILE A 182 20.92 -0.72 5.02
C ILE A 182 20.30 -2.13 4.90
N SER A 183 21.06 -3.20 5.17
CA SER A 183 20.52 -4.56 5.13
C SER A 183 19.37 -4.78 6.13
N LYS A 184 19.23 -3.90 7.13
CA LYS A 184 18.15 -3.90 8.12
C LYS A 184 16.96 -3.00 7.73
N TRP A 185 17.08 -2.22 6.67
CA TRP A 185 16.03 -1.31 6.20
C TRP A 185 14.98 -2.06 5.37
N GLN A 186 14.42 -3.11 5.91
CA GLN A 186 13.39 -3.87 5.23
C GLN A 186 12.05 -3.17 5.33
N TRP A 187 11.31 -3.13 4.20
CA TRP A 187 9.98 -2.51 4.15
C TRP A 187 9.05 -3.02 5.26
N GLY A 188 8.97 -4.35 5.43
CA GLY A 188 8.15 -4.98 6.46
C GLY A 188 8.56 -4.69 7.90
N THR A 189 9.70 -4.05 8.16
CA THR A 189 10.07 -3.59 9.51
C THR A 189 9.32 -2.31 9.88
N ALA A 190 9.01 -1.47 8.88
CA ALA A 190 8.25 -0.24 9.04
C ALA A 190 6.78 -0.41 8.64
N HIS A 191 6.53 -1.23 7.61
CA HIS A 191 5.22 -1.47 7.02
C HIS A 191 4.68 -2.83 7.47
N TYR A 192 3.87 -2.82 8.48
CA TYR A 192 3.18 -4.00 8.98
C TYR A 192 1.66 -3.80 8.97
N ALA A 193 0.93 -4.85 8.63
CA ALA A 193 -0.51 -4.87 8.78
C ALA A 193 -0.84 -4.89 10.28
N HIS A 194 -1.56 -3.87 10.72
CA HIS A 194 -1.96 -3.67 12.10
C HIS A 194 -3.45 -3.91 12.25
N SER A 195 -3.83 -4.76 13.18
CA SER A 195 -5.22 -5.02 13.55
C SER A 195 -5.37 -4.88 15.05
N ASP A 196 -5.98 -3.77 15.45
CA ASP A 196 -6.25 -3.46 16.86
C ASP A 196 -7.28 -4.40 17.43
N HIS A 197 -7.06 -4.85 18.66
CA HIS A 197 -8.12 -5.51 19.42
C HIS A 197 -9.08 -4.46 19.96
N ALA A 198 -10.32 -4.44 19.46
CA ALA A 198 -11.31 -3.38 19.66
C ALA A 198 -11.52 -2.89 21.11
N ILE A 199 -11.20 -3.70 22.12
CA ILE A 199 -11.38 -3.34 23.54
C ILE A 199 -10.04 -3.15 24.25
N LEU A 200 -8.98 -3.86 23.84
CA LEU A 200 -7.73 -3.95 24.60
C LEU A 200 -6.62 -3.06 24.06
N THR A 201 -6.72 -2.57 22.82
CA THR A 201 -5.67 -1.79 22.16
C THR A 201 -5.27 -0.54 22.96
N ASP A 202 -6.25 0.18 23.53
CA ASP A 202 -6.01 1.40 24.35
C ASP A 202 -5.57 1.08 25.81
N THR A 203 -5.28 -0.18 26.10
CA THR A 203 -4.82 -0.64 27.42
C THR A 203 -3.40 -1.21 27.34
N PRO A 204 -2.70 -1.42 28.49
CA PRO A 204 -1.42 -2.12 28.49
C PRO A 204 -1.47 -3.55 27.91
N LEU A 205 -2.67 -4.10 27.70
CA LEU A 205 -2.88 -5.42 27.11
C LEU A 205 -2.87 -5.40 25.58
N GLY A 206 -3.09 -4.23 24.93
CA GLY A 206 -3.07 -4.09 23.47
C GLY A 206 -1.80 -4.69 22.87
N ARG A 207 -0.63 -4.37 23.43
CA ARG A 207 0.67 -4.90 23.00
C ARG A 207 0.76 -6.44 22.90
N PHE A 208 -0.14 -7.18 23.55
CA PHE A 208 -0.16 -8.64 23.51
C PHE A 208 -1.23 -9.20 22.61
N PHE A 209 -2.27 -8.40 22.30
CA PHE A 209 -3.43 -8.89 21.58
C PHE A 209 -3.66 -8.17 20.24
N ASP A 210 -3.03 -7.01 20.00
CA ASP A 210 -3.00 -6.43 18.68
C ASP A 210 -2.15 -7.30 17.74
N ILE A 211 -2.68 -7.53 16.55
CA ILE A 211 -2.00 -8.35 15.53
C ILE A 211 -1.16 -7.42 14.67
N LYS A 212 0.15 -7.65 14.66
CA LYS A 212 1.12 -6.91 13.82
C LYS A 212 1.94 -7.90 13.01
N ILE A 213 1.81 -7.88 11.68
CA ILE A 213 2.58 -8.74 10.79
C ILE A 213 3.24 -7.93 9.67
N PRO A 214 4.56 -8.12 9.41
CA PRO A 214 5.22 -7.49 8.28
C PRO A 214 4.47 -7.76 6.98
N ASN A 215 4.19 -6.71 6.20
CA ASN A 215 3.46 -6.82 4.95
C ASN A 215 4.17 -6.08 3.81
N GLY A 216 3.78 -6.37 2.58
CA GLY A 216 4.21 -5.67 1.37
C GLY A 216 3.05 -4.91 0.74
N GLY A 217 3.33 -4.23 -0.37
CA GLY A 217 2.37 -3.35 -1.04
C GLY A 217 2.40 -1.91 -0.49
N ASP A 218 1.60 -1.06 -1.08
CA ASP A 218 1.33 0.32 -0.68
C ASP A 218 -0.13 0.72 -0.99
N ALA A 219 -0.44 2.01 -0.95
CA ALA A 219 -1.78 2.52 -1.30
C ALA A 219 -2.13 2.35 -2.78
N PHE A 220 -1.12 2.19 -3.66
CA PHE A 220 -1.22 2.23 -5.11
C PHE A 220 -0.98 0.87 -5.77
N THR A 221 -0.67 -0.16 -5.00
CA THR A 221 -0.54 -1.54 -5.47
C THR A 221 -1.90 -2.25 -5.53
N VAL A 222 -2.03 -3.29 -6.36
CA VAL A 222 -3.26 -4.12 -6.43
C VAL A 222 -3.52 -4.80 -5.08
N ASN A 223 -2.47 -5.38 -4.49
CA ASN A 223 -2.48 -5.80 -3.09
C ASN A 223 -2.40 -4.54 -2.19
N ALA A 224 -3.48 -3.80 -2.11
CA ALA A 224 -3.52 -2.51 -1.44
C ALA A 224 -3.15 -2.62 0.05
N ALA A 225 -2.18 -1.82 0.46
CA ALA A 225 -1.69 -1.76 1.83
C ALA A 225 -1.45 -0.28 2.21
N ARG A 226 -2.55 0.47 2.37
CA ARG A 226 -2.51 1.92 2.57
C ARG A 226 -1.89 2.27 3.92
N PHE A 227 -1.02 3.28 3.93
CA PHE A 227 -0.44 3.89 5.12
C PHE A 227 -0.48 5.43 5.02
N GLY A 228 -0.23 6.12 6.11
CA GLY A 228 -0.16 7.59 6.15
C GLY A 228 1.26 8.07 6.38
N ILE A 229 1.75 9.02 5.55
CA ILE A 229 3.09 9.60 5.69
C ILE A 229 3.19 10.63 6.81
N GLY A 230 2.07 11.21 7.24
CA GLY A 230 1.97 12.18 8.34
C GLY A 230 1.68 11.59 9.72
N ASN A 231 1.56 10.28 9.85
CA ASN A 231 1.26 9.61 11.12
C ASN A 231 2.49 9.57 12.04
N ASP A 232 2.27 9.38 13.34
CA ASP A 232 3.33 9.18 14.36
C ASP A 232 4.19 7.95 14.05
N GLU A 233 3.56 6.86 13.60
CA GLU A 233 4.21 5.68 13.03
C GLU A 233 4.00 5.69 11.51
N PRO A 234 4.81 6.49 10.75
CA PRO A 234 4.69 6.52 9.31
C PRO A 234 5.00 5.14 8.75
N PHE A 235 4.36 4.81 7.65
CA PHE A 235 4.48 3.54 6.93
C PHE A 235 3.70 2.36 7.53
N THR A 236 3.19 2.42 8.76
CA THR A 236 2.29 1.38 9.30
C THR A 236 1.03 1.29 8.44
N GLN A 237 0.70 0.07 8.01
CA GLN A 237 -0.50 -0.17 7.23
C GLN A 237 -1.76 0.03 8.09
N THR A 238 -2.57 1.00 7.71
CA THR A 238 -3.84 1.35 8.39
C THR A 238 -5.08 0.84 7.67
N ASN A 239 -4.95 0.45 6.38
CA ASN A 239 -6.07 -0.05 5.59
C ASN A 239 -5.56 -1.04 4.52
N GLY A 240 -6.38 -2.05 4.22
CA GLY A 240 -6.10 -3.06 3.20
C GLY A 240 -7.29 -3.98 2.95
N PRO A 241 -7.21 -4.96 2.03
CA PRO A 241 -8.29 -5.87 1.72
C PRO A 241 -8.53 -6.83 2.89
N GLY A 242 -9.53 -6.52 3.73
CA GLY A 242 -9.93 -7.37 4.84
C GLY A 242 -10.40 -8.77 4.41
N TYR A 243 -10.93 -8.89 3.20
CA TYR A 243 -11.43 -10.11 2.60
C TYR A 243 -10.97 -10.23 1.15
N ARG A 244 -10.45 -11.40 0.77
CA ARG A 244 -10.16 -11.75 -0.62
C ARG A 244 -10.93 -13.00 -1.00
N ALA A 245 -11.52 -13.02 -2.18
CA ALA A 245 -12.25 -14.16 -2.69
C ALA A 245 -12.00 -14.39 -4.18
N LEU A 246 -12.07 -15.63 -4.56
CA LEU A 246 -11.98 -16.12 -5.94
C LEU A 246 -13.17 -17.03 -6.19
N TYR A 247 -14.14 -16.54 -6.97
CA TYR A 247 -15.35 -17.29 -7.28
C TYR A 247 -15.23 -17.99 -8.62
N ASP A 248 -15.27 -19.31 -8.63
CA ASP A 248 -15.36 -20.12 -9.86
C ASP A 248 -16.84 -20.28 -10.24
N LEU A 249 -17.32 -19.45 -11.16
CA LEU A 249 -18.73 -19.48 -11.59
C LEU A 249 -19.07 -20.72 -12.44
N SER A 250 -18.06 -21.47 -12.89
CA SER A 250 -18.30 -22.75 -13.56
C SER A 250 -18.54 -23.89 -12.57
N ASN A 251 -17.96 -23.81 -11.37
CA ASN A 251 -18.16 -24.73 -10.27
C ASN A 251 -17.87 -24.01 -8.93
N LEU A 252 -18.90 -23.55 -8.25
CA LEU A 252 -18.79 -22.77 -7.01
C LEU A 252 -18.05 -23.52 -5.88
N ASP A 253 -18.03 -24.86 -5.90
CA ASP A 253 -17.28 -25.66 -4.91
C ASP A 253 -15.75 -25.49 -5.03
N ASN A 254 -15.25 -24.94 -6.15
CA ASN A 254 -13.83 -24.61 -6.33
C ASN A 254 -13.47 -23.22 -5.79
N SER A 255 -14.47 -22.45 -5.35
CA SER A 255 -14.25 -21.08 -4.88
C SER A 255 -13.40 -21.03 -3.63
N LEU A 256 -12.60 -19.96 -3.50
CA LEU A 256 -11.59 -19.79 -2.46
C LEU A 256 -11.80 -18.46 -1.75
N PHE A 257 -11.43 -18.36 -0.49
CA PHE A 257 -11.39 -17.09 0.23
C PHE A 257 -10.33 -17.08 1.32
N ILE A 258 -10.07 -15.88 1.83
CA ILE A 258 -9.29 -15.63 3.05
C ILE A 258 -9.67 -14.25 3.62
N HIS A 259 -9.52 -14.07 4.92
CA HIS A 259 -9.60 -12.75 5.54
C HIS A 259 -8.45 -12.51 6.54
N THR A 260 -8.31 -11.27 7.01
CA THR A 260 -7.07 -10.73 7.60
C THR A 260 -6.60 -11.38 8.89
N THR A 261 -7.49 -11.82 9.79
CA THR A 261 -7.09 -12.18 11.15
C THR A 261 -7.40 -13.65 11.49
N GLY A 262 -8.60 -13.93 11.87
CA GLY A 262 -9.11 -15.24 12.24
C GLY A 262 -10.61 -15.16 12.49
N GLN A 263 -11.25 -16.28 12.80
CA GLN A 263 -12.71 -16.36 12.96
C GLN A 263 -13.19 -16.06 14.38
N SER A 264 -12.29 -15.88 15.36
CA SER A 264 -12.64 -15.65 16.76
C SER A 264 -12.27 -14.24 17.21
N GLY A 265 -13.19 -13.53 17.86
CA GLY A 265 -12.90 -12.30 18.59
C GLY A 265 -12.25 -12.52 19.97
N ASN A 266 -12.13 -13.78 20.42
CA ASN A 266 -11.48 -14.09 21.69
C ASN A 266 -9.97 -14.23 21.49
N PRO A 267 -9.12 -13.36 22.08
CA PRO A 267 -7.67 -13.38 21.88
C PRO A 267 -6.99 -14.63 22.44
N LEU A 268 -7.66 -15.41 23.29
CA LEU A 268 -7.14 -16.67 23.80
C LEU A 268 -7.51 -17.88 22.93
N SER A 269 -8.30 -17.67 21.87
CA SER A 269 -8.65 -18.71 20.91
C SER A 269 -7.52 -18.97 19.92
N GLY A 270 -7.27 -20.24 19.58
CA GLY A 270 -6.37 -20.60 18.47
C GLY A 270 -6.84 -20.08 17.10
N HIS A 271 -8.10 -19.60 17.00
CA HIS A 271 -8.69 -19.03 15.80
C HIS A 271 -8.72 -17.49 15.81
N TYR A 272 -7.96 -16.84 16.69
CA TYR A 272 -7.91 -15.40 16.78
C TYR A 272 -7.09 -14.76 15.64
N GLN A 273 -5.97 -15.38 15.27
CA GLN A 273 -5.04 -14.87 14.25
C GLN A 273 -4.51 -15.92 13.27
N ASP A 274 -5.14 -17.10 13.22
CA ASP A 274 -4.68 -18.24 12.43
C ASP A 274 -4.71 -18.01 10.90
N PHE A 275 -5.43 -16.99 10.43
CA PHE A 275 -5.47 -16.59 9.03
C PHE A 275 -4.45 -15.48 8.67
N ALA A 276 -3.89 -14.78 9.64
CA ALA A 276 -3.09 -13.58 9.39
C ALA A 276 -1.93 -13.81 8.42
N GLU A 277 -1.10 -14.82 8.66
CA GLU A 277 0.01 -15.15 7.75
C GLU A 277 -0.47 -15.75 6.43
N THR A 278 -1.54 -16.54 6.45
CA THR A 278 -2.15 -17.13 5.25
C THR A 278 -2.68 -16.02 4.33
N TRP A 279 -3.33 -15.00 4.90
CA TRP A 279 -3.79 -13.81 4.20
C TRP A 279 -2.62 -13.00 3.64
N ARG A 280 -1.61 -12.69 4.47
CA ARG A 280 -0.43 -11.94 4.05
C ARG A 280 0.29 -12.58 2.87
N ASP A 281 0.44 -13.91 2.90
CA ASP A 281 1.17 -14.67 1.89
C ASP A 281 0.30 -15.07 0.70
N GLY A 282 -0.96 -14.58 0.64
CA GLY A 282 -1.88 -14.78 -0.47
C GLY A 282 -2.32 -16.22 -0.67
N ARG A 283 -2.35 -16.97 0.39
CA ARG A 283 -2.92 -18.29 0.42
C ARG A 283 -4.40 -18.21 0.75
N TYR A 284 -5.16 -19.16 0.29
CA TYR A 284 -6.60 -19.20 0.42
C TYR A 284 -7.06 -20.52 1.04
N ILE A 285 -8.27 -20.50 1.58
CA ILE A 285 -8.98 -21.69 2.02
C ILE A 285 -10.23 -21.89 1.14
N PRO A 286 -10.71 -23.17 0.97
CA PRO A 286 -11.88 -23.44 0.14
C PRO A 286 -13.16 -22.89 0.76
N MET A 287 -14.06 -22.40 -0.09
CA MET A 287 -15.46 -22.11 0.27
C MET A 287 -16.26 -23.41 0.21
N THR A 288 -16.20 -24.20 1.29
CA THR A 288 -16.86 -25.51 1.34
C THR A 288 -18.37 -25.35 1.44
N MET A 289 -19.10 -25.85 0.43
CA MET A 289 -20.58 -25.80 0.38
C MET A 289 -21.22 -27.19 0.42
N LYS A 290 -20.49 -28.23 -0.01
CA LYS A 290 -21.01 -29.61 0.01
C LYS A 290 -21.16 -30.11 1.44
N ARG A 291 -22.35 -30.64 1.74
CA ARG A 291 -22.68 -31.16 3.06
C ARG A 291 -21.69 -32.21 3.56
N GLU A 292 -21.24 -33.09 2.71
CA GLU A 292 -20.28 -34.14 3.05
C GLU A 292 -18.91 -33.60 3.47
N ASP A 293 -18.45 -32.51 2.87
CA ASP A 293 -17.19 -31.87 3.24
C ASP A 293 -17.32 -31.05 4.52
N ILE A 294 -18.47 -30.37 4.71
CA ILE A 294 -18.81 -29.69 5.98
C ILE A 294 -18.85 -30.69 7.13
N GLU A 295 -19.51 -31.84 6.92
CA GLU A 295 -19.63 -32.90 7.94
C GLU A 295 -18.28 -33.51 8.34
N LYS A 296 -17.31 -33.60 7.43
CA LYS A 296 -15.93 -34.08 7.72
C LYS A 296 -15.16 -33.10 8.60
N GLY A 297 -15.35 -31.78 8.40
CA GLY A 297 -14.57 -30.71 9.06
C GLY A 297 -15.25 -30.11 10.32
N LYS A 298 -16.50 -30.44 10.59
CA LYS A 298 -17.25 -29.83 11.70
C LYS A 298 -16.70 -30.26 13.07
N MET A 299 -16.56 -29.30 13.97
CA MET A 299 -16.26 -29.55 15.38
C MET A 299 -17.50 -29.62 16.28
N GLY A 300 -18.65 -29.18 15.79
CA GLY A 300 -19.90 -29.16 16.51
C GLY A 300 -21.09 -28.75 15.64
N THR A 301 -22.29 -28.89 16.17
CA THR A 301 -23.52 -28.47 15.53
C THR A 301 -24.37 -27.67 16.53
N LEU A 302 -24.77 -26.46 16.14
CA LEU A 302 -25.79 -25.66 16.84
C LEU A 302 -27.10 -25.81 16.08
N THR A 303 -28.16 -26.25 16.76
CA THR A 303 -29.50 -26.32 16.20
C THR A 303 -30.36 -25.22 16.82
N LEU A 304 -30.87 -24.34 15.98
CA LEU A 304 -31.85 -23.31 16.36
C LEU A 304 -33.24 -23.85 16.07
N ASN A 305 -34.06 -23.96 17.11
CA ASN A 305 -35.46 -24.32 16.96
C ASN A 305 -36.31 -23.07 17.03
N PRO A 306 -37.44 -22.99 16.27
CA PRO A 306 -38.36 -21.84 16.29
C PRO A 306 -39.01 -21.64 17.62
#